data_3b7621c3631c747d67c6ba9b6dbb3af6
#
_entry.id   3b7621c3631c747d67c6ba9b6dbb3af6
#
_cell.length_a   1.000
_cell.length_b   1.000
_cell.length_c   1.000
_cell.angle_alpha   90.00
_cell.angle_beta   90.00
_cell.angle_gamma   90.00
#
_symmetry.space_group_name_H-M   'P 1'
#
loop_
_entity.id
_entity.type
_entity.pdbx_description
1 polymer ?
#
loop_
_entity_poly.entity_id
_entity_poly.type
_entity_poly.pdbx_seq_one_letter_code
_entity_poly.pdbx_strand_id
1 'polypeptide(L)'
;LWIDISHEALERIIRKVDVLFLDEGEVRSFTKCSNLVEAAREIMAMGPTAVVAKRGDHGVLMFHGDSIFSAPAFPLDRVVDPTGAGDSFAGGFMGYLAATGDLTTEGFKRATMAGSVMGSFQVESFSLERTTSLSSDEIEARFRALTDLTRFTPLSDNEFLPFRRARATKV
;
A
#
# COMPACT_ATOMS: atom_id res chain seq x y z
N LEU A 1 -7.46 12.62 -16.23
CA LEU A 1 -7.25 13.79 -17.09
C LEU A 1 -5.79 13.96 -17.51
N TRP A 2 -4.82 14.09 -16.57
CA TRP A 2 -3.40 14.27 -16.90
C TRP A 2 -2.80 13.05 -17.58
N ILE A 3 -3.19 11.84 -17.20
CA ILE A 3 -2.74 10.56 -17.79
C ILE A 3 -3.05 10.53 -19.29
N ASP A 4 -4.19 11.06 -19.72
CA ASP A 4 -4.61 11.03 -21.10
C ASP A 4 -4.02 12.19 -21.92
N ILE A 5 -3.86 13.37 -21.31
CA ILE A 5 -3.40 14.59 -21.99
C ILE A 5 -1.87 14.64 -22.11
N SER A 6 -1.15 14.11 -21.13
CA SER A 6 0.30 14.26 -21.01
C SER A 6 1.01 12.91 -20.79
N HIS A 7 0.54 11.85 -21.40
CA HIS A 7 1.05 10.48 -21.21
C HIS A 7 2.58 10.38 -21.37
N GLU A 8 3.13 10.91 -22.47
CA GLU A 8 4.58 10.89 -22.71
C GLU A 8 5.38 11.67 -21.66
N ALA A 9 4.84 12.79 -21.18
CA ALA A 9 5.50 13.58 -20.13
C ALA A 9 5.50 12.83 -18.80
N LEU A 10 4.38 12.16 -18.47
CA LEU A 10 4.26 11.32 -17.28
C LEU A 10 5.21 10.12 -17.35
N GLU A 11 5.31 9.44 -18.48
CA GLU A 11 6.25 8.34 -18.69
C GLU A 11 7.71 8.79 -18.47
N ARG A 12 8.09 9.98 -18.97
CA ARG A 12 9.43 10.54 -18.72
C ARG A 12 9.72 10.82 -17.25
N ILE A 13 8.69 11.17 -16.47
CA ILE A 13 8.82 11.36 -15.01
C ILE A 13 8.93 10.00 -14.30
N ILE A 14 8.06 9.05 -14.66
CA ILE A 14 8.07 7.70 -14.09
C ILE A 14 9.44 7.06 -14.20
N ARG A 15 10.14 7.23 -15.32
CA ARG A 15 11.50 6.71 -15.53
C ARG A 15 12.57 7.30 -14.60
N LYS A 16 12.25 8.36 -13.82
CA LYS A 16 13.20 9.10 -12.97
C LYS A 16 12.91 8.99 -11.48
N VAL A 17 11.84 8.30 -11.11
CA VAL A 17 11.44 8.15 -9.71
C VAL A 17 11.67 6.73 -9.22
N ASP A 18 12.00 6.59 -7.95
CA ASP A 18 12.23 5.29 -7.33
C ASP A 18 10.93 4.67 -6.82
N VAL A 19 9.98 5.50 -6.37
CA VAL A 19 8.69 5.07 -5.84
C VAL A 19 7.58 5.84 -6.53
N LEU A 20 6.56 5.14 -7.00
CA LEU A 20 5.40 5.74 -7.63
C LEU A 20 4.13 5.39 -6.84
N PHE A 21 3.36 6.44 -6.50
CA PHE A 21 2.05 6.31 -5.85
C PHE A 21 0.96 6.65 -6.85
N LEU A 22 0.05 5.74 -7.06
CA LEU A 22 -1.12 5.92 -7.92
C LEU A 22 -2.35 5.33 -7.24
N ASP A 23 -3.54 5.78 -7.63
CA ASP A 23 -4.73 5.00 -7.34
C ASP A 23 -4.90 3.86 -8.37
N GLU A 24 -5.72 2.87 -8.04
CA GLU A 24 -5.96 1.69 -8.89
C GLU A 24 -6.46 2.08 -10.28
N GLY A 25 -7.33 3.09 -10.38
CA GLY A 25 -7.86 3.58 -11.64
C GLY A 25 -6.78 4.26 -12.49
N GLU A 26 -5.89 5.02 -11.85
CA GLU A 26 -4.75 5.66 -12.52
C GLU A 26 -3.76 4.63 -13.07
N VAL A 27 -3.43 3.58 -12.29
CA VAL A 27 -2.57 2.48 -12.75
C VAL A 27 -3.14 1.83 -14.00
N ARG A 28 -4.43 1.49 -13.98
CA ARG A 28 -5.12 0.87 -15.11
C ARG A 28 -5.25 1.81 -16.32
N SER A 29 -5.54 3.08 -16.06
CA SER A 29 -5.68 4.08 -17.12
C SER A 29 -4.35 4.36 -17.81
N PHE A 30 -3.25 4.40 -17.05
CA PHE A 30 -1.93 4.66 -17.59
C PHE A 30 -1.45 3.52 -18.51
N THR A 31 -1.57 2.27 -18.05
CA THR A 31 -1.08 1.09 -18.79
C THR A 31 -2.09 0.52 -19.78
N LYS A 32 -3.35 0.98 -19.74
CA LYS A 32 -4.48 0.37 -20.47
C LYS A 32 -4.70 -1.11 -20.15
N CYS A 33 -4.17 -1.58 -19.03
CA CYS A 33 -4.28 -2.96 -18.56
C CYS A 33 -5.32 -3.08 -17.44
N SER A 34 -6.23 -4.04 -17.54
CA SER A 34 -7.26 -4.30 -16.53
C SER A 34 -6.74 -5.09 -15.33
N ASN A 35 -5.66 -5.85 -15.49
CA ASN A 35 -5.03 -6.59 -14.41
C ASN A 35 -4.05 -5.69 -13.65
N LEU A 36 -4.36 -5.39 -12.38
CA LEU A 36 -3.56 -4.47 -11.57
C LEU A 36 -2.12 -4.97 -11.34
N VAL A 37 -1.91 -6.28 -11.23
CA VAL A 37 -0.58 -6.86 -11.01
C VAL A 37 0.28 -6.71 -12.26
N GLU A 38 -0.29 -7.00 -13.43
CA GLU A 38 0.38 -6.83 -14.72
C GLU A 38 0.68 -5.36 -14.98
N ALA A 39 -0.29 -4.48 -14.77
CA ALA A 39 -0.15 -3.03 -14.92
C ALA A 39 0.97 -2.46 -14.02
N ALA A 40 1.01 -2.84 -12.75
CA ALA A 40 2.05 -2.40 -11.83
C ALA A 40 3.45 -2.88 -12.24
N ARG A 41 3.57 -4.11 -12.74
CA ARG A 41 4.84 -4.65 -13.25
C ARG A 41 5.31 -3.94 -14.52
N GLU A 42 4.38 -3.56 -15.40
CA GLU A 42 4.69 -2.76 -16.57
C GLU A 42 5.26 -1.40 -16.18
N ILE A 43 4.67 -0.72 -15.19
CA ILE A 43 5.19 0.54 -14.64
C ILE A 43 6.58 0.34 -14.02
N MET A 44 6.79 -0.71 -13.23
CA MET A 44 8.10 -1.00 -12.63
C MET A 44 9.18 -1.23 -13.68
N ALA A 45 8.83 -1.86 -14.80
CA ALA A 45 9.76 -2.06 -15.92
C ALA A 45 10.22 -0.74 -16.58
N MET A 46 9.51 0.36 -16.34
CA MET A 46 9.90 1.70 -16.83
C MET A 46 10.96 2.38 -15.96
N GLY A 47 11.13 2.02 -14.67
CA GLY A 47 12.14 2.61 -13.81
C GLY A 47 11.91 2.48 -12.30
N PRO A 48 10.69 2.67 -11.77
CA PRO A 48 10.45 2.61 -10.34
C PRO A 48 10.83 1.27 -9.71
N THR A 49 11.51 1.30 -8.57
CA THR A 49 11.79 0.11 -7.77
C THR A 49 10.57 -0.36 -6.99
N ALA A 50 9.63 0.56 -6.74
CA ALA A 50 8.36 0.26 -6.09
C ALA A 50 7.18 1.02 -6.73
N VAL A 51 6.05 0.32 -6.82
CA VAL A 51 4.76 0.90 -7.18
C VAL A 51 3.76 0.63 -6.05
N VAL A 52 3.06 1.68 -5.63
CA VAL A 52 2.05 1.64 -4.58
C VAL A 52 0.71 2.00 -5.18
N ALA A 53 -0.15 1.00 -5.37
CA ALA A 53 -1.49 1.15 -5.90
C ALA A 53 -2.50 1.30 -4.76
N LYS A 54 -2.99 2.52 -4.53
CA LYS A 54 -3.98 2.85 -3.51
C LYS A 54 -5.38 2.46 -4.01
N ARG A 55 -6.22 1.91 -3.14
CA ARG A 55 -7.52 1.33 -3.48
C ARG A 55 -8.63 1.84 -2.56
N GLY A 56 -8.48 3.04 -2.02
CA GLY A 56 -9.43 3.65 -1.09
C GLY A 56 -9.65 2.79 0.16
N ASP A 57 -10.89 2.48 0.45
CA ASP A 57 -11.33 1.63 1.57
C ASP A 57 -10.90 0.14 1.43
N HIS A 58 -10.48 -0.28 0.25
CA HIS A 58 -9.90 -1.60 0.02
C HIS A 58 -8.40 -1.69 0.37
N GLY A 59 -7.82 -0.61 0.87
CA GLY A 59 -6.41 -0.56 1.28
C GLY A 59 -5.46 -0.31 0.12
N VAL A 60 -4.35 -1.05 0.08
CA VAL A 60 -3.26 -0.78 -0.85
C VAL A 60 -2.55 -2.08 -1.27
N LEU A 61 -2.10 -2.11 -2.52
CA LEU A 61 -1.13 -3.10 -2.99
C LEU A 61 0.19 -2.38 -3.25
N MET A 62 1.26 -2.87 -2.63
CA MET A 62 2.63 -2.41 -2.83
C MET A 62 3.41 -3.50 -3.58
N PHE A 63 4.09 -3.09 -4.62
CA PHE A 63 4.96 -3.91 -5.46
C PHE A 63 6.40 -3.44 -5.27
N HIS A 64 7.32 -4.36 -4.94
CA HIS A 64 8.74 -4.07 -4.80
C HIS A 64 9.55 -5.31 -5.21
N GLY A 65 10.31 -5.21 -6.29
CA GLY A 65 10.92 -6.37 -6.93
C GLY A 65 9.86 -7.41 -7.31
N ASP A 66 10.06 -8.67 -6.96
CA ASP A 66 9.07 -9.73 -7.18
C ASP A 66 7.99 -9.82 -6.09
N SER A 67 8.13 -9.03 -5.03
CA SER A 67 7.24 -9.07 -3.87
C SER A 67 5.98 -8.24 -4.11
N ILE A 68 4.86 -8.78 -3.66
CA ILE A 68 3.58 -8.06 -3.56
C ILE A 68 3.16 -8.07 -2.10
N PHE A 69 2.84 -6.91 -1.57
CA PHE A 69 2.33 -6.77 -0.22
C PHE A 69 0.97 -6.08 -0.23
N SER A 70 0.01 -6.65 0.50
CA SER A 70 -1.32 -6.06 0.66
C SER A 70 -1.49 -5.57 2.09
N ALA A 71 -1.79 -4.29 2.26
CA ALA A 71 -2.21 -3.73 3.53
C ALA A 71 -3.67 -3.30 3.44
N PRO A 72 -4.51 -3.60 4.46
CA PRO A 72 -5.88 -3.11 4.50
C PRO A 72 -5.91 -1.61 4.79
N ALA A 73 -7.02 -0.96 4.45
CA ALA A 73 -7.36 0.31 5.07
C ALA A 73 -7.66 0.09 6.56
N PHE A 74 -7.33 1.07 7.40
CA PHE A 74 -7.76 1.02 8.80
C PHE A 74 -9.28 1.21 8.87
N PRO A 75 -10.03 0.29 9.51
CA PRO A 75 -11.47 0.41 9.62
C PRO A 75 -11.85 1.57 10.54
N LEU A 76 -12.62 2.50 10.01
CA LEU A 76 -13.13 3.66 10.73
C LEU A 76 -14.64 3.64 10.72
N ASP A 77 -15.27 3.98 11.85
CA ASP A 77 -16.72 4.10 11.95
C ASP A 77 -17.25 5.25 11.08
N ARG A 78 -16.44 6.28 10.86
CA ARG A 78 -16.80 7.46 10.09
C ARG A 78 -15.62 8.03 9.33
N VAL A 79 -15.84 8.35 8.07
CA VAL A 79 -14.97 9.17 7.23
C VAL A 79 -15.61 10.54 7.11
N VAL A 80 -14.88 11.61 7.44
CA VAL A 80 -15.34 13.00 7.38
C VAL A 80 -14.98 13.63 6.04
N ASP A 81 -13.70 13.55 5.65
CA ASP A 81 -13.23 14.09 4.40
C ASP A 81 -12.08 13.21 3.84
N PRO A 82 -12.25 12.56 2.68
CA PRO A 82 -11.21 11.73 2.08
C PRO A 82 -10.09 12.54 1.40
N THR A 83 -10.25 13.86 1.29
CA THR A 83 -9.28 14.73 0.61
C THR A 83 -7.93 14.70 1.32
N GLY A 84 -6.86 14.50 0.56
CA GLY A 84 -5.50 14.46 1.10
C GLY A 84 -5.10 13.12 1.74
N ALA A 85 -6.00 12.12 1.79
CA ALA A 85 -5.65 10.79 2.33
C ALA A 85 -4.48 10.16 1.57
N GLY A 86 -4.46 10.30 0.24
CA GLY A 86 -3.37 9.81 -0.61
C GLY A 86 -2.04 10.52 -0.35
N ASP A 87 -2.07 11.83 -0.11
CA ASP A 87 -0.88 12.63 0.18
C ASP A 87 -0.34 12.32 1.57
N SER A 88 -1.23 12.18 2.56
CA SER A 88 -0.87 11.76 3.92
C SER A 88 -0.32 10.33 3.94
N PHE A 89 -0.87 9.44 3.13
CA PHE A 89 -0.30 8.09 2.92
C PHE A 89 1.13 8.19 2.38
N ALA A 90 1.34 8.94 1.30
CA ALA A 90 2.66 9.12 0.70
C ALA A 90 3.65 9.75 1.69
N GLY A 91 3.20 10.74 2.47
CA GLY A 91 3.98 11.37 3.54
C GLY A 91 4.40 10.38 4.62
N GLY A 92 3.49 9.55 5.12
CA GLY A 92 3.78 8.51 6.11
C GLY A 92 4.72 7.44 5.58
N PHE A 93 4.51 7.00 4.36
CA PHE A 93 5.37 6.02 3.69
C PHE A 93 6.80 6.55 3.51
N MET A 94 6.95 7.71 2.87
CA MET A 94 8.27 8.31 2.62
C MET A 94 8.96 8.76 3.91
N GLY A 95 8.19 9.26 4.88
CA GLY A 95 8.69 9.63 6.20
C GLY A 95 9.29 8.43 6.94
N TYR A 96 8.65 7.27 6.88
CA TYR A 96 9.18 6.04 7.45
C TYR A 96 10.51 5.63 6.80
N LEU A 97 10.57 5.60 5.47
CA LEU A 97 11.80 5.25 4.75
C LEU A 97 12.93 6.25 5.03
N ALA A 98 12.63 7.54 5.06
CA ALA A 98 13.60 8.58 5.35
C ALA A 98 14.16 8.49 6.78
N ALA A 99 13.30 8.16 7.75
CA ALA A 99 13.71 8.05 9.16
C ALA A 99 14.53 6.78 9.44
N THR A 100 14.26 5.68 8.72
CA THR A 100 14.91 4.40 8.99
C THR A 100 16.07 4.09 8.05
N GLY A 101 16.06 4.63 6.84
CA GLY A 101 16.98 4.26 5.77
C GLY A 101 16.80 2.81 5.28
N ASP A 102 15.73 2.13 5.70
CA ASP A 102 15.48 0.72 5.37
C ASP A 102 14.79 0.61 4.00
N LEU A 103 15.58 0.42 2.95
CA LEU A 103 15.12 0.22 1.58
C LEU A 103 14.94 -1.26 1.20
N THR A 104 14.92 -2.16 2.18
CA THR A 104 14.59 -3.57 1.96
C THR A 104 13.09 -3.76 1.68
N THR A 105 12.71 -4.92 1.15
CA THR A 105 11.29 -5.26 0.97
C THR A 105 10.50 -5.19 2.28
N GLU A 106 11.11 -5.57 3.41
CA GLU A 106 10.47 -5.45 4.72
C GLU A 106 10.33 -3.99 5.17
N GLY A 107 11.31 -3.13 4.86
CA GLY A 107 11.22 -1.69 5.06
C GLY A 107 10.06 -1.09 4.25
N PHE A 108 9.90 -1.47 2.99
CA PHE A 108 8.78 -1.05 2.15
C PHE A 108 7.42 -1.52 2.67
N LYS A 109 7.32 -2.75 3.19
CA LYS A 109 6.08 -3.23 3.84
C LYS A 109 5.72 -2.39 5.06
N ARG A 110 6.68 -2.09 5.93
CA ARG A 110 6.47 -1.24 7.11
C ARG A 110 6.11 0.20 6.72
N ALA A 111 6.78 0.75 5.70
CA ALA A 111 6.43 2.05 5.14
C ALA A 111 4.99 2.08 4.60
N THR A 112 4.55 1.01 3.94
CA THR A 112 3.16 0.85 3.48
C THR A 112 2.17 0.90 4.64
N MET A 113 2.47 0.19 5.73
CA MET A 113 1.64 0.24 6.95
C MET A 113 1.63 1.63 7.58
N ALA A 114 2.77 2.32 7.66
CA ALA A 114 2.86 3.70 8.15
C ALA A 114 2.04 4.66 7.28
N GLY A 115 2.11 4.52 5.96
CA GLY A 115 1.28 5.26 5.02
C GLY A 115 -0.22 5.03 5.26
N SER A 116 -0.65 3.78 5.42
CA SER A 116 -2.05 3.43 5.71
C SER A 116 -2.54 4.05 7.01
N VAL A 117 -1.70 4.09 8.04
CA VAL A 117 -1.99 4.74 9.32
C VAL A 117 -2.19 6.24 9.13
N MET A 118 -1.27 6.93 8.45
CA MET A 118 -1.36 8.38 8.24
C MET A 118 -2.57 8.75 7.37
N GLY A 119 -2.83 8.00 6.30
CA GLY A 119 -4.02 8.17 5.47
C GLY A 119 -5.32 7.99 6.27
N SER A 120 -5.35 7.04 7.23
CA SER A 120 -6.52 6.81 8.07
C SER A 120 -6.80 7.96 9.05
N PHE A 121 -5.79 8.63 9.56
CA PHE A 121 -5.97 9.82 10.39
C PHE A 121 -6.46 11.01 9.57
N GLN A 122 -5.97 11.17 8.35
CA GLN A 122 -6.37 12.28 7.48
C GLN A 122 -7.86 12.35 7.25
N VAL A 123 -8.52 11.22 7.10
CA VAL A 123 -9.95 11.16 6.77
C VAL A 123 -10.90 11.38 7.97
N GLU A 124 -10.36 11.49 9.19
CA GLU A 124 -11.15 11.67 10.44
C GLU A 124 -11.65 13.09 10.64
N SER A 125 -11.04 14.09 9.98
CA SER A 125 -11.44 15.49 10.09
C SER A 125 -11.31 16.23 8.77
N PHE A 126 -11.75 17.49 8.74
CA PHE A 126 -11.60 18.34 7.57
C PHE A 126 -10.16 18.86 7.46
N SER A 127 -9.63 18.88 6.23
CA SER A 127 -8.29 19.40 5.94
C SER A 127 -7.20 18.73 6.78
N LEU A 128 -6.26 19.47 7.34
CA LEU A 128 -5.12 18.97 8.13
C LEU A 128 -5.35 19.00 9.65
N GLU A 129 -6.56 19.27 10.12
CA GLU A 129 -6.84 19.45 11.55
C GLU A 129 -6.39 18.26 12.40
N ARG A 130 -6.68 17.04 11.94
CA ARG A 130 -6.31 15.84 12.66
C ARG A 130 -4.82 15.54 12.57
N THR A 131 -4.24 15.61 11.37
CA THR A 131 -2.84 15.25 11.14
C THR A 131 -1.84 16.20 11.81
N THR A 132 -2.18 17.47 11.99
CA THR A 132 -1.33 18.45 12.68
C THR A 132 -1.35 18.33 14.21
N SER A 133 -2.34 17.64 14.76
CA SER A 133 -2.51 17.43 16.21
C SER A 133 -2.08 16.05 16.71
N LEU A 134 -1.57 15.17 15.83
CA LEU A 134 -1.20 13.81 16.17
C LEU A 134 0.03 13.77 17.07
N SER A 135 -0.06 12.94 18.12
CA SER A 135 1.09 12.53 18.91
C SER A 135 1.73 11.26 18.32
N SER A 136 3.00 11.05 18.63
CA SER A 136 3.72 9.82 18.28
C SER A 136 3.06 8.58 18.86
N ASP A 137 2.53 8.67 20.08
CA ASP A 137 1.87 7.55 20.77
C ASP A 137 0.58 7.12 20.04
N GLU A 138 -0.19 8.08 19.53
CA GLU A 138 -1.40 7.78 18.73
C GLU A 138 -1.04 7.09 17.42
N ILE A 139 0.00 7.56 16.74
CA ILE A 139 0.47 6.96 15.48
C ILE A 139 0.93 5.52 15.74
N GLU A 140 1.75 5.31 16.78
CA GLU A 140 2.25 3.99 17.14
C GLU A 140 1.12 3.04 17.57
N ALA A 141 0.16 3.52 18.36
CA ALA A 141 -0.99 2.73 18.76
C ALA A 141 -1.82 2.27 17.56
N ARG A 142 -2.07 3.16 16.60
CA ARG A 142 -2.80 2.81 15.38
C ARG A 142 -2.00 1.88 14.47
N PHE A 143 -0.69 2.06 14.38
CA PHE A 143 0.18 1.16 13.64
C PHE A 143 0.11 -0.27 14.20
N ARG A 144 0.15 -0.43 15.52
CA ARG A 144 -0.02 -1.72 16.20
C ARG A 144 -1.40 -2.31 15.96
N ALA A 145 -2.45 -1.51 16.10
CA ALA A 145 -3.82 -1.94 15.85
C ALA A 145 -4.00 -2.43 14.40
N LEU A 146 -3.46 -1.71 13.40
CA LEU A 146 -3.49 -2.13 12.01
C LEU A 146 -2.72 -3.43 11.77
N THR A 147 -1.58 -3.59 12.46
CA THR A 147 -0.80 -4.84 12.40
C THR A 147 -1.61 -6.01 12.98
N ASP A 148 -2.29 -5.81 14.10
CA ASP A 148 -3.09 -6.85 14.76
C ASP A 148 -4.31 -7.26 13.92
N LEU A 149 -4.90 -6.34 13.15
CA LEU A 149 -5.99 -6.66 12.20
C LEU A 149 -5.59 -7.67 11.12
N THR A 150 -4.31 -7.75 10.78
CA THR A 150 -3.80 -8.66 9.75
C THR A 150 -3.15 -9.91 10.31
N ARG A 151 -2.98 -9.96 11.63
CA ARG A 151 -2.29 -11.07 12.28
C ARG A 151 -3.22 -12.27 12.44
N PHE A 152 -2.74 -13.42 12.07
CA PHE A 152 -3.35 -14.69 12.41
C PHE A 152 -2.25 -15.71 12.73
N THR A 153 -2.60 -16.78 13.42
CA THR A 153 -1.65 -17.85 13.70
C THR A 153 -1.54 -18.74 12.46
N PRO A 154 -0.40 -18.76 11.76
CA PRO A 154 -0.23 -19.65 10.61
C PRO A 154 -0.26 -21.11 11.05
N LEU A 155 -0.60 -21.99 10.11
CA LEU A 155 -0.49 -23.42 10.35
C LEU A 155 0.97 -23.79 10.63
N SER A 156 1.19 -24.67 11.61
CA SER A 156 2.49 -25.28 11.84
C SER A 156 2.85 -26.27 10.72
N ASP A 157 4.11 -26.69 10.64
CA ASP A 157 4.58 -27.61 9.59
C ASP A 157 3.83 -28.96 9.55
N ASN A 158 3.23 -29.35 10.66
CA ASN A 158 2.48 -30.60 10.81
C ASN A 158 0.95 -30.42 10.67
N GLU A 159 0.48 -29.19 10.53
CA GLU A 159 -0.93 -28.87 10.34
C GLU A 159 -1.24 -28.66 8.85
N PHE A 160 -2.41 -29.15 8.44
CA PHE A 160 -2.83 -29.06 7.05
C PHE A 160 -4.25 -28.50 6.97
N LEU A 161 -4.53 -27.81 5.88
CA LEU A 161 -5.91 -27.40 5.59
C LEU A 161 -6.82 -28.64 5.49
N PRO A 162 -8.06 -28.55 5.98
CA PRO A 162 -9.00 -29.70 6.06
C PRO A 162 -9.39 -30.26 4.67
N PHE A 163 -9.04 -29.57 3.60
CA PHE A 163 -9.29 -29.99 2.22
C PHE A 163 -8.23 -30.93 1.65
N ARG A 164 -7.15 -31.20 2.38
CA ARG A 164 -6.12 -32.14 1.93
C ARG A 164 -6.70 -33.53 1.98
N ARG A 165 -7.02 -34.12 0.81
CA ARG A 165 -7.38 -35.56 0.73
C ARG A 165 -6.21 -36.37 1.24
N ALA A 166 -6.47 -37.31 2.17
CA ALA A 166 -5.48 -38.32 2.57
C ALA A 166 -4.90 -38.95 1.29
N ARG A 167 -3.58 -38.91 1.11
CA ARG A 167 -2.94 -39.66 0.03
C ARG A 167 -3.33 -41.10 0.26
N ALA A 168 -4.05 -41.70 -0.70
CA ALA A 168 -4.31 -43.12 -0.68
C ALA A 168 -2.96 -43.83 -0.59
N THR A 169 -2.73 -44.50 0.54
CA THR A 169 -1.57 -45.36 0.70
C THR A 169 -1.75 -46.48 -0.34
N LYS A 170 -0.94 -46.44 -1.41
CA LYS A 170 -0.86 -47.58 -2.31
C LYS A 170 -0.27 -48.74 -1.47
N VAL A 171 -1.10 -49.73 -1.18
CA VAL A 171 -0.69 -51.04 -0.70
C VAL A 171 0.00 -51.78 -1.82
#